data_ed6b2cf7e33925a13576629a555a59e5
#
_entry.id   ed6b2cf7e33925a13576629a555a59e5
#
_cell.length_a   1.000
_cell.length_b   1.000
_cell.length_c   1.000
_cell.angle_alpha   90.00
_cell.angle_beta   90.00
_cell.angle_gamma   90.00
#
_symmetry.space_group_name_H-M   'P 1'
#
loop_
_entity.id
_entity.type
_entity.pdbx_description
1 polymer ?
#
loop_
_entity_poly.entity_id
_entity_poly.type
_entity_poly.pdbx_seq_one_letter_code
_entity_poly.pdbx_strand_id
1 'polypeptide(L)'
;MILPPPLLAPERAAEWPPGFLAGIASAQVRHAEIFAAGGEATGAAMALAMAQDQMGEGRAEADRRPWLWVQDKAAVRLSGRPYLPGLPLSLRHRMIHVATSNAQDALFALEEGLRCRDLAFVLGEIAGNPKALSLTASRRLSLVAEKHGVPLWLVRLDASRDLSSARMRWQARAAPSPAPRWNPRAPGAPTWHAELLRARGHPPGEWVLGEGGSVLSASPTALQSSLVASA
;
A
#
# COMPACT_ATOMS: atom_id res chain seq x y z
N MET A 1 35.48 30.41 -15.22
CA MET A 1 34.19 29.83 -15.64
C MET A 1 34.28 28.33 -15.34
N ILE A 2 33.77 27.90 -14.16
CA ILE A 2 33.87 26.52 -13.70
C ILE A 2 32.59 25.81 -14.20
N LEU A 3 32.75 24.85 -15.09
CA LEU A 3 31.67 23.99 -15.54
C LEU A 3 31.14 23.17 -14.35
N PRO A 4 29.82 23.09 -14.16
CA PRO A 4 29.26 22.19 -13.17
C PRO A 4 29.59 20.73 -13.54
N PRO A 5 29.78 19.85 -12.54
CA PRO A 5 30.04 18.43 -12.81
C PRO A 5 28.88 17.80 -13.61
N PRO A 6 29.19 16.83 -14.49
CA PRO A 6 28.16 16.15 -15.26
C PRO A 6 27.18 15.51 -14.30
N LEU A 7 25.88 15.77 -14.53
CA LEU A 7 24.80 15.04 -13.89
C LEU A 7 25.01 13.55 -14.20
N LEU A 8 25.35 12.77 -13.17
CA LEU A 8 25.38 11.33 -13.25
C LEU A 8 24.03 10.87 -13.83
N ALA A 9 24.09 10.19 -14.96
CA ALA A 9 22.92 9.55 -15.52
C ALA A 9 22.28 8.65 -14.43
N PRO A 10 20.94 8.64 -14.28
CA PRO A 10 20.33 7.75 -13.33
C PRO A 10 20.78 6.33 -13.67
N GLU A 11 21.50 5.70 -12.75
CA GLU A 11 21.76 4.26 -12.82
C GLU A 11 20.43 3.58 -13.16
N ARG A 12 20.44 2.72 -14.17
CA ARG A 12 19.28 1.95 -14.58
C ARG A 12 18.71 1.32 -13.32
N ALA A 13 17.53 1.77 -12.91
CA ALA A 13 16.77 1.11 -11.86
C ALA A 13 16.75 -0.39 -12.23
N ALA A 14 17.22 -1.24 -11.32
CA ALA A 14 17.18 -2.67 -11.55
C ALA A 14 15.73 -3.01 -11.89
N GLU A 15 15.49 -3.46 -13.14
CA GLU A 15 14.18 -3.86 -13.59
C GLU A 15 13.76 -5.06 -12.74
N TRP A 16 12.91 -4.79 -11.76
CA TRP A 16 12.26 -5.84 -11.01
C TRP A 16 11.32 -6.60 -11.95
N PRO A 17 11.19 -7.92 -11.76
CA PRO A 17 10.22 -8.68 -12.52
C PRO A 17 8.82 -8.10 -12.33
N PRO A 18 7.94 -8.19 -13.32
CA PRO A 18 6.60 -7.64 -13.24
C PRO A 18 5.87 -8.14 -11.99
N GLY A 19 5.45 -7.20 -11.14
CA GLY A 19 4.86 -7.47 -9.83
C GLY A 19 5.88 -7.41 -8.70
N PHE A 20 6.13 -6.20 -8.17
CA PHE A 20 7.00 -6.00 -7.02
C PHE A 20 6.64 -6.92 -5.85
N LEU A 21 5.35 -7.07 -5.56
CA LEU A 21 4.89 -7.95 -4.49
C LEU A 21 5.14 -9.44 -4.79
N ALA A 22 5.15 -9.85 -6.05
CA ALA A 22 5.46 -11.23 -6.42
C ALA A 22 6.91 -11.61 -6.10
N GLY A 23 7.83 -10.64 -6.12
CA GLY A 23 9.23 -10.85 -5.70
C GLY A 23 9.40 -10.95 -4.19
N ILE A 24 8.52 -10.32 -3.40
CA ILE A 24 8.59 -10.29 -1.92
C ILE A 24 7.76 -11.40 -1.27
N ALA A 25 6.63 -11.77 -1.88
CA ALA A 25 5.74 -12.78 -1.34
C ALA A 25 5.69 -14.01 -2.24
N SER A 26 6.08 -15.16 -1.70
CA SER A 26 5.98 -16.46 -2.40
C SER A 26 4.54 -16.89 -2.70
N ALA A 27 3.55 -16.20 -2.15
CA ALA A 27 2.12 -16.42 -2.34
C ALA A 27 1.37 -15.09 -2.28
N GLN A 28 0.20 -15.06 -2.89
CA GLN A 28 -0.69 -13.90 -2.87
C GLN A 28 -0.93 -13.40 -1.45
N VAL A 29 -0.66 -12.11 -1.20
CA VAL A 29 -0.87 -11.49 0.11
C VAL A 29 -2.37 -11.42 0.40
N ARG A 30 -2.80 -11.99 1.52
CA ARG A 30 -4.21 -11.98 1.95
C ARG A 30 -4.50 -10.94 3.02
N HIS A 31 -3.51 -10.57 3.84
CA HIS A 31 -3.62 -9.51 4.82
C HIS A 31 -2.28 -8.78 4.95
N ALA A 32 -2.27 -7.52 4.58
CA ALA A 32 -1.17 -6.60 4.78
C ALA A 32 -1.59 -5.41 5.66
N GLU A 33 -0.68 -4.91 6.49
CA GLU A 33 -0.80 -3.65 7.21
C GLU A 33 0.19 -2.62 6.67
N ILE A 34 -0.27 -1.38 6.53
CA ILE A 34 0.54 -0.25 6.06
C ILE A 34 0.40 0.89 7.06
N PHE A 35 1.47 1.18 7.78
CA PHE A 35 1.55 2.30 8.71
C PHE A 35 1.89 3.57 7.96
N ALA A 36 1.15 4.65 8.22
CA ALA A 36 1.36 5.95 7.59
C ALA A 36 0.95 7.08 8.52
N ALA A 37 1.44 8.29 8.24
CA ALA A 37 0.98 9.50 8.90
C ALA A 37 -0.47 9.81 8.50
N GLY A 38 -1.29 10.24 9.47
CA GLY A 38 -2.71 10.50 9.26
C GLY A 38 -3.00 11.75 8.42
N GLY A 39 -2.06 12.71 8.38
CA GLY A 39 -2.19 13.92 7.55
C GLY A 39 -1.81 13.74 6.08
N GLU A 40 -1.49 12.52 5.65
CA GLU A 40 -1.04 12.21 4.29
C GLU A 40 -1.86 11.09 3.67
N ALA A 41 -2.15 11.19 2.38
CA ALA A 41 -2.81 10.12 1.63
C ALA A 41 -1.87 8.94 1.29
N THR A 42 -0.62 8.98 1.74
CA THR A 42 0.45 8.05 1.39
C THR A 42 0.09 6.60 1.66
N GLY A 43 -0.52 6.31 2.83
CA GLY A 43 -0.90 4.95 3.22
C GLY A 43 -1.94 4.35 2.28
N ALA A 44 -3.01 5.08 2.01
CA ALA A 44 -4.08 4.63 1.11
C ALA A 44 -3.60 4.54 -0.34
N ALA A 45 -2.82 5.52 -0.81
CA ALA A 45 -2.27 5.52 -2.17
C ALA A 45 -1.34 4.31 -2.39
N MET A 46 -0.40 4.04 -1.47
CA MET A 46 0.46 2.86 -1.56
C MET A 46 -0.32 1.55 -1.46
N ALA A 47 -1.37 1.49 -0.61
CA ALA A 47 -2.23 0.30 -0.51
C ALA A 47 -2.95 0.00 -1.83
N LEU A 48 -3.49 1.04 -2.49
CA LEU A 48 -4.13 0.89 -3.80
C LEU A 48 -3.14 0.45 -4.88
N ALA A 49 -1.96 1.05 -4.91
CA ALA A 49 -0.91 0.67 -5.85
C ALA A 49 -0.46 -0.79 -5.64
N MET A 50 -0.28 -1.22 -4.38
CA MET A 50 0.03 -2.62 -4.05
C MET A 50 -1.11 -3.59 -4.39
N ALA A 51 -2.37 -3.18 -4.20
CA ALA A 51 -3.51 -3.99 -4.58
C ALA A 51 -3.56 -4.21 -6.11
N GLN A 52 -3.28 -3.17 -6.90
CA GLN A 52 -3.19 -3.26 -8.36
C GLN A 52 -2.01 -4.13 -8.80
N ASP A 53 -0.83 -3.94 -8.21
CA ASP A 53 0.36 -4.77 -8.49
C ASP A 53 0.10 -6.26 -8.22
N GLN A 54 -0.61 -6.57 -7.12
CA GLN A 54 -1.00 -7.95 -6.80
C GLN A 54 -1.99 -8.54 -7.81
N MET A 55 -2.87 -7.74 -8.40
CA MET A 55 -3.76 -8.21 -9.47
C MET A 55 -3.00 -8.52 -10.76
N GLY A 56 -1.82 -7.93 -10.96
CA GLY A 56 -0.95 -8.12 -12.11
C GLY A 56 -1.28 -7.19 -13.28
N GLU A 57 -0.32 -7.06 -14.18
CA GLU A 57 -0.38 -6.17 -15.34
C GLU A 57 -1.58 -6.51 -16.25
N GLY A 58 -2.36 -5.48 -16.61
CA GLY A 58 -3.56 -5.61 -17.43
C GLY A 58 -4.76 -6.27 -16.76
N ARG A 59 -4.59 -6.98 -15.63
CA ARG A 59 -5.68 -7.65 -14.93
C ARG A 59 -6.53 -6.69 -14.10
N ALA A 60 -5.93 -5.64 -13.54
CA ALA A 60 -6.68 -4.63 -12.80
C ALA A 60 -7.72 -3.92 -13.67
N GLU A 61 -7.44 -3.75 -14.96
CA GLU A 61 -8.35 -3.15 -15.94
C GLU A 61 -9.41 -4.15 -16.43
N ALA A 62 -9.04 -5.43 -16.54
CA ALA A 62 -9.96 -6.50 -16.95
C ALA A 62 -10.89 -6.96 -15.82
N ASP A 63 -10.46 -6.86 -14.57
CA ASP A 63 -11.28 -7.23 -13.41
C ASP A 63 -12.41 -6.21 -13.21
N ARG A 64 -13.64 -6.65 -13.34
CA ARG A 64 -14.84 -5.81 -13.20
C ARG A 64 -15.46 -5.87 -11.81
N ARG A 65 -14.92 -6.66 -10.89
CA ARG A 65 -15.46 -6.76 -9.54
C ARG A 65 -15.32 -5.44 -8.80
N PRO A 66 -16.29 -5.05 -7.98
CA PRO A 66 -16.18 -3.91 -7.08
C PRO A 66 -15.08 -4.17 -6.04
N TRP A 67 -14.66 -3.13 -5.36
CA TRP A 67 -13.77 -3.21 -4.20
C TRP A 67 -14.31 -2.30 -3.10
N LEU A 68 -13.97 -2.64 -1.85
CA LEU A 68 -14.51 -1.98 -0.68
C LEU A 68 -13.45 -1.13 0.01
N TRP A 69 -13.81 0.12 0.36
CA TRP A 69 -13.00 1.00 1.19
C TRP A 69 -13.76 1.34 2.48
N VAL A 70 -13.25 0.88 3.61
CA VAL A 70 -13.82 1.12 4.93
C VAL A 70 -12.95 2.11 5.69
N GLN A 71 -13.54 3.17 6.23
CA GLN A 71 -12.87 4.12 7.11
C GLN A 71 -13.61 4.22 8.45
N ASP A 72 -12.87 4.25 9.57
CA ASP A 72 -13.47 4.65 10.82
C ASP A 72 -13.59 6.19 10.89
N LYS A 73 -14.38 6.69 11.83
CA LYS A 73 -14.61 8.13 12.00
C LYS A 73 -13.32 8.91 12.24
N ALA A 74 -12.36 8.32 12.94
CA ALA A 74 -11.08 8.97 13.24
C ALA A 74 -10.20 9.06 12.00
N ALA A 75 -10.16 8.02 11.16
CA ALA A 75 -9.48 8.03 9.87
C ALA A 75 -10.08 9.10 8.93
N VAL A 76 -11.42 9.17 8.82
CA VAL A 76 -12.09 10.22 8.01
C VAL A 76 -11.72 11.64 8.48
N ARG A 77 -11.51 11.84 9.79
CA ARG A 77 -11.08 13.15 10.31
C ARG A 77 -9.64 13.50 9.97
N LEU A 78 -8.76 12.51 9.88
CA LEU A 78 -7.34 12.70 9.57
C LEU A 78 -7.08 12.84 8.07
N SER A 79 -7.53 11.86 7.28
CA SER A 79 -7.20 11.74 5.86
C SER A 79 -8.32 12.24 4.91
N GLY A 80 -9.50 12.51 5.45
CA GLY A 80 -10.67 12.84 4.63
C GLY A 80 -11.34 11.63 4.01
N ARG A 81 -12.35 11.86 3.19
CA ARG A 81 -13.01 10.82 2.39
C ARG A 81 -12.30 10.65 1.05
N PRO A 82 -12.39 9.46 0.43
CA PRO A 82 -11.80 9.24 -0.89
C PRO A 82 -12.26 10.28 -1.92
N TYR A 83 -11.30 10.91 -2.58
CA TYR A 83 -11.57 11.83 -3.69
C TYR A 83 -11.62 11.03 -4.99
N LEU A 84 -12.82 10.71 -5.46
CA LEU A 84 -13.05 9.85 -6.63
C LEU A 84 -12.24 10.25 -7.88
N PRO A 85 -12.15 11.54 -8.26
CA PRO A 85 -11.37 11.92 -9.45
C PRO A 85 -9.87 11.62 -9.32
N GLY A 86 -9.34 11.55 -8.11
CA GLY A 86 -7.94 11.22 -7.84
C GLY A 86 -7.63 9.72 -7.86
N LEU A 87 -8.64 8.86 -7.93
CA LEU A 87 -8.42 7.42 -8.01
C LEU A 87 -8.04 6.98 -9.43
N PRO A 88 -7.23 5.91 -9.58
CA PRO A 88 -6.97 5.29 -10.87
C PRO A 88 -8.27 4.97 -11.62
N LEU A 89 -8.30 5.23 -12.94
CA LEU A 89 -9.49 5.03 -13.75
C LEU A 89 -10.04 3.60 -13.65
N SER A 90 -9.17 2.62 -13.58
CA SER A 90 -9.51 1.20 -13.42
C SER A 90 -10.26 0.89 -12.13
N LEU A 91 -10.09 1.68 -11.08
CA LEU A 91 -10.68 1.47 -9.75
C LEU A 91 -11.85 2.41 -9.44
N ARG A 92 -11.88 3.59 -10.07
CA ARG A 92 -12.77 4.72 -9.71
C ARG A 92 -14.25 4.36 -9.67
N HIS A 93 -14.75 3.68 -10.69
CA HIS A 93 -16.18 3.41 -10.86
C HIS A 93 -16.66 2.13 -10.15
N ARG A 94 -15.78 1.44 -9.44
CA ARG A 94 -16.04 0.16 -8.78
C ARG A 94 -15.90 0.23 -7.27
N MET A 95 -15.59 1.41 -6.74
CA MET A 95 -15.39 1.62 -5.31
C MET A 95 -16.74 1.63 -4.57
N ILE A 96 -16.82 0.82 -3.51
CA ILE A 96 -17.85 0.90 -2.48
C ILE A 96 -17.19 1.53 -1.26
N HIS A 97 -17.68 2.69 -0.81
CA HIS A 97 -17.12 3.39 0.35
C HIS A 97 -18.04 3.27 1.56
N VAL A 98 -17.49 2.84 2.69
CA VAL A 98 -18.18 2.73 3.97
C VAL A 98 -17.45 3.56 5.02
N ALA A 99 -18.09 4.64 5.50
CA ALA A 99 -17.62 5.42 6.64
C ALA A 99 -18.40 4.99 7.88
N THR A 100 -17.68 4.55 8.92
CA THR A 100 -18.29 4.02 10.14
C THR A 100 -18.15 4.99 11.32
N SER A 101 -18.98 4.80 12.34
CA SER A 101 -19.00 5.66 13.52
C SER A 101 -17.83 5.44 14.48
N ASN A 102 -17.23 4.24 14.44
CA ASN A 102 -16.15 3.81 15.33
C ASN A 102 -15.36 2.67 14.71
N ALA A 103 -14.24 2.30 15.34
CA ALA A 103 -13.36 1.23 14.86
C ALA A 103 -14.02 -0.17 14.94
N GLN A 104 -14.96 -0.41 15.88
CA GLN A 104 -15.63 -1.70 15.99
C GLN A 104 -16.54 -1.96 14.78
N ASP A 105 -17.32 -0.95 14.39
CA ASP A 105 -18.16 -1.03 13.18
C ASP A 105 -17.30 -1.15 11.92
N ALA A 106 -16.13 -0.47 11.89
CA ALA A 106 -15.17 -0.63 10.79
C ALA A 106 -14.67 -2.07 10.68
N LEU A 107 -14.27 -2.69 11.79
CA LEU A 107 -13.82 -4.08 11.81
C LEU A 107 -14.93 -5.04 11.35
N PHE A 108 -16.18 -4.79 11.76
CA PHE A 108 -17.32 -5.57 11.28
C PHE A 108 -17.52 -5.42 9.76
N ALA A 109 -17.50 -4.18 9.24
CA ALA A 109 -17.63 -3.93 7.80
C ALA A 109 -16.49 -4.56 6.99
N LEU A 110 -15.25 -4.52 7.50
CA LEU A 110 -14.10 -5.19 6.90
C LEU A 110 -14.32 -6.70 6.85
N GLU A 111 -14.76 -7.32 7.96
CA GLU A 111 -14.99 -8.76 8.01
C GLU A 111 -16.09 -9.19 7.05
N GLU A 112 -17.21 -8.47 6.97
CA GLU A 112 -18.27 -8.75 6.02
C GLU A 112 -17.82 -8.56 4.57
N GLY A 113 -17.05 -7.50 4.29
CA GLY A 113 -16.42 -7.31 2.98
C GLY A 113 -15.52 -8.48 2.59
N LEU A 114 -14.70 -8.99 3.51
CA LEU A 114 -13.81 -10.13 3.26
C LEU A 114 -14.57 -11.45 3.02
N ARG A 115 -15.84 -11.58 3.45
CA ARG A 115 -16.71 -12.73 3.16
C ARG A 115 -17.27 -12.70 1.74
N CYS A 116 -17.31 -11.53 1.12
CA CYS A 116 -17.87 -11.32 -0.21
C CYS A 116 -16.81 -11.62 -1.29
N ARG A 117 -16.86 -12.82 -1.87
CA ARG A 117 -15.91 -13.26 -2.91
C ARG A 117 -16.02 -12.46 -4.22
N ASP A 118 -17.10 -11.72 -4.40
CA ASP A 118 -17.29 -10.84 -5.55
C ASP A 118 -16.54 -9.51 -5.42
N LEU A 119 -15.89 -9.25 -4.29
CA LEU A 119 -14.96 -8.12 -4.17
C LEU A 119 -13.56 -8.49 -4.69
N ALA A 120 -12.95 -7.55 -5.41
CA ALA A 120 -11.57 -7.70 -5.88
C ALA A 120 -10.57 -7.65 -4.71
N PHE A 121 -10.78 -6.72 -3.78
CA PHE A 121 -10.04 -6.54 -2.53
C PHE A 121 -10.81 -5.65 -1.55
N VAL A 122 -10.33 -5.60 -0.32
CA VAL A 122 -10.82 -4.71 0.74
C VAL A 122 -9.68 -3.82 1.22
N LEU A 123 -9.91 -2.50 1.29
CA LEU A 123 -9.05 -1.51 1.90
C LEU A 123 -9.71 -1.02 3.19
N GLY A 124 -8.97 -1.02 4.28
CA GLY A 124 -9.39 -0.44 5.55
C GLY A 124 -8.48 0.69 5.97
N GLU A 125 -9.03 1.77 6.51
CA GLU A 125 -8.26 2.80 7.21
C GLU A 125 -8.76 2.91 8.65
N ILE A 126 -7.87 2.66 9.60
CA ILE A 126 -8.15 2.76 11.04
C ILE A 126 -7.09 3.63 11.69
N ALA A 127 -7.53 4.69 12.37
CA ALA A 127 -6.64 5.61 13.05
C ALA A 127 -6.25 5.14 14.45
N GLY A 128 -4.99 5.37 14.83
CA GLY A 128 -4.43 5.02 16.13
C GLY A 128 -4.45 3.53 16.44
N ASN A 129 -4.50 3.23 17.74
CA ASN A 129 -4.54 1.87 18.29
C ASN A 129 -5.83 1.63 19.06
N PRO A 130 -7.00 1.53 18.40
CA PRO A 130 -8.26 1.30 19.10
C PRO A 130 -8.27 -0.10 19.74
N LYS A 131 -8.76 -0.21 20.96
CA LYS A 131 -8.85 -1.48 21.71
C LYS A 131 -9.59 -2.59 20.92
N ALA A 132 -10.54 -2.20 20.06
CA ALA A 132 -11.29 -3.13 19.22
C ALA A 132 -10.37 -3.88 18.23
N LEU A 133 -9.32 -3.26 17.71
CA LEU A 133 -8.34 -3.90 16.82
C LEU A 133 -7.25 -4.61 17.63
N SER A 134 -7.65 -5.59 18.41
CA SER A 134 -6.76 -6.48 19.16
C SER A 134 -6.10 -7.52 18.24
N LEU A 135 -5.09 -8.24 18.77
CA LEU A 135 -4.50 -9.39 18.06
C LEU A 135 -5.54 -10.43 17.65
N THR A 136 -6.56 -10.67 18.49
CA THR A 136 -7.66 -11.60 18.17
C THR A 136 -8.49 -11.09 16.99
N ALA A 137 -8.82 -9.79 16.96
CA ALA A 137 -9.53 -9.19 15.83
C ALA A 137 -8.69 -9.24 14.54
N SER A 138 -7.40 -8.88 14.61
CA SER A 138 -6.47 -9.00 13.50
C SER A 138 -6.38 -10.44 12.96
N ARG A 139 -6.29 -11.45 13.86
CA ARG A 139 -6.26 -12.86 13.48
C ARG A 139 -7.56 -13.29 12.78
N ARG A 140 -8.71 -12.82 13.26
CA ARG A 140 -10.01 -13.11 12.64
C ARG A 140 -10.07 -12.55 11.22
N LEU A 141 -9.64 -11.30 11.01
CA LEU A 141 -9.54 -10.71 9.66
C LEU A 141 -8.62 -11.52 8.74
N SER A 142 -7.43 -11.93 9.22
CA SER A 142 -6.51 -12.77 8.43
C SER A 142 -7.16 -14.09 8.02
N LEU A 143 -7.82 -14.78 8.95
CA LEU A 143 -8.45 -16.08 8.68
C LEU A 143 -9.61 -15.94 7.69
N VAL A 144 -10.42 -14.87 7.80
CA VAL A 144 -11.52 -14.62 6.86
C VAL A 144 -10.98 -14.29 5.47
N ALA A 145 -9.96 -13.42 5.38
CA ALA A 145 -9.30 -13.09 4.11
C ALA A 145 -8.72 -14.34 3.42
N GLU A 146 -8.05 -15.21 4.18
CA GLU A 146 -7.50 -16.48 3.68
C GLU A 146 -8.60 -17.45 3.23
N LYS A 147 -9.65 -17.62 4.05
CA LYS A 147 -10.76 -18.54 3.77
C LYS A 147 -11.55 -18.16 2.51
N HIS A 148 -11.78 -16.88 2.30
CA HIS A 148 -12.59 -16.40 1.18
C HIS A 148 -11.76 -15.95 -0.03
N GLY A 149 -10.45 -15.81 0.14
CA GLY A 149 -9.54 -15.44 -0.95
C GLY A 149 -9.58 -13.97 -1.33
N VAL A 150 -10.18 -13.10 -0.49
CA VAL A 150 -10.28 -11.65 -0.71
C VAL A 150 -9.13 -10.95 0.02
N PRO A 151 -8.23 -10.21 -0.69
CA PRO A 151 -7.13 -9.51 -0.05
C PRO A 151 -7.60 -8.34 0.82
N LEU A 152 -6.98 -8.18 2.00
CA LEU A 152 -7.12 -7.05 2.90
C LEU A 152 -5.84 -6.20 2.92
N TRP A 153 -5.99 -4.92 2.64
CA TRP A 153 -4.99 -3.87 2.80
C TRP A 153 -5.44 -2.96 3.94
N LEU A 154 -4.83 -3.09 5.12
CA LEU A 154 -5.22 -2.32 6.31
C LEU A 154 -4.23 -1.19 6.56
N VAL A 155 -4.66 0.03 6.31
CA VAL A 155 -3.89 1.25 6.58
C VAL A 155 -4.10 1.65 8.04
N ARG A 156 -2.99 1.86 8.74
CA ARG A 156 -2.91 2.23 10.15
C ARG A 156 -2.38 3.66 10.24
N LEU A 157 -3.30 4.63 10.44
CA LEU A 157 -2.98 6.05 10.48
C LEU A 157 -2.56 6.46 11.90
N ASP A 158 -1.40 7.11 12.04
CA ASP A 158 -0.83 7.55 13.33
C ASP A 158 -0.83 6.46 14.41
N ALA A 159 -0.61 5.21 14.00
CA ALA A 159 -0.64 4.05 14.87
C ALA A 159 0.74 3.58 15.28
N SER A 160 0.85 3.06 16.50
CA SER A 160 2.03 2.30 16.92
C SER A 160 2.02 0.89 16.36
N ARG A 161 3.22 0.29 16.24
CA ARG A 161 3.41 -1.05 15.68
C ARG A 161 3.10 -2.15 16.72
N ASP A 162 1.84 -2.29 17.10
CA ASP A 162 1.36 -3.31 18.02
C ASP A 162 1.33 -4.73 17.40
N LEU A 163 0.95 -5.72 18.21
CA LEU A 163 0.86 -7.11 17.76
C LEU A 163 -0.25 -7.28 16.73
N SER A 164 0.08 -7.95 15.62
CA SER A 164 -0.84 -8.22 14.52
C SER A 164 -0.57 -9.57 13.88
N SER A 165 -1.59 -10.18 13.32
CA SER A 165 -1.52 -11.40 12.53
C SER A 165 -1.28 -11.14 11.04
N ALA A 166 -1.23 -9.89 10.60
CA ALA A 166 -0.94 -9.54 9.22
C ALA A 166 0.37 -10.20 8.76
N ARG A 167 0.33 -10.82 7.59
CA ARG A 167 1.50 -11.56 7.06
C ARG A 167 2.58 -10.63 6.52
N MET A 168 2.20 -9.42 6.13
CA MET A 168 3.07 -8.39 5.58
C MET A 168 2.78 -7.07 6.28
N ARG A 169 3.82 -6.36 6.70
CA ARG A 169 3.70 -5.07 7.40
C ARG A 169 4.68 -4.07 6.83
N TRP A 170 4.18 -2.91 6.50
CA TRP A 170 4.93 -1.83 5.86
C TRP A 170 4.85 -0.54 6.66
N GLN A 171 5.89 0.28 6.56
CA GLN A 171 5.84 1.71 6.83
C GLN A 171 5.88 2.46 5.51
N ALA A 172 4.91 3.34 5.29
CA ALA A 172 4.83 4.20 4.11
C ALA A 172 5.14 5.64 4.47
N ARG A 173 5.91 6.32 3.62
CA ARG A 173 6.16 7.77 3.68
C ARG A 173 6.15 8.31 2.26
N ALA A 174 5.79 9.61 2.11
CA ALA A 174 5.95 10.26 0.82
C ALA A 174 7.42 10.34 0.43
N ALA A 175 7.70 10.18 -0.86
CA ALA A 175 9.03 10.38 -1.44
C ALA A 175 8.96 11.40 -2.58
N PRO A 176 10.07 12.10 -2.90
CA PRO A 176 10.11 13.00 -4.03
C PRO A 176 9.75 12.30 -5.34
N SER A 177 8.79 12.82 -6.06
CA SER A 177 8.41 12.31 -7.37
C SER A 177 9.45 12.70 -8.44
N PRO A 178 9.77 11.81 -9.38
CA PRO A 178 10.64 12.14 -10.50
C PRO A 178 10.00 13.21 -11.37
N ALA A 179 10.79 14.21 -11.81
CA ALA A 179 10.31 15.27 -12.66
C ALA A 179 9.86 14.71 -14.03
N PRO A 180 8.67 15.07 -14.54
CA PRO A 180 8.24 14.69 -15.88
C PRO A 180 9.15 15.27 -16.96
N ARG A 181 9.48 14.48 -18.00
CA ARG A 181 10.37 14.92 -19.10
C ARG A 181 9.84 16.14 -19.86
N TRP A 182 8.51 16.22 -20.04
CA TRP A 182 7.86 17.27 -20.81
C TRP A 182 7.67 18.59 -20.04
N ASN A 183 7.68 18.54 -18.70
CA ASN A 183 7.64 19.74 -17.84
C ASN A 183 8.26 19.44 -16.47
N PRO A 184 9.53 19.80 -16.23
CA PRO A 184 10.20 19.55 -14.95
C PRO A 184 9.59 20.28 -13.74
N ARG A 185 8.66 21.22 -13.97
CA ARG A 185 7.93 21.93 -12.91
C ARG A 185 6.57 21.29 -12.60
N ALA A 186 6.11 20.34 -13.40
CA ALA A 186 4.88 19.65 -13.15
C ALA A 186 5.07 18.56 -12.06
N PRO A 187 4.03 18.22 -11.29
CA PRO A 187 4.06 17.08 -10.39
C PRO A 187 4.40 15.79 -11.18
N GLY A 188 5.29 14.99 -10.64
CA GLY A 188 5.60 13.66 -11.17
C GLY A 188 4.59 12.61 -10.73
N ALA A 189 4.82 11.37 -11.15
CA ALA A 189 4.05 10.23 -10.68
C ALA A 189 4.20 10.04 -9.17
N PRO A 190 3.17 9.53 -8.46
CA PRO A 190 3.27 9.24 -7.03
C PRO A 190 4.44 8.32 -6.72
N THR A 191 5.18 8.66 -5.65
CA THR A 191 6.37 7.93 -5.22
C THR A 191 6.37 7.81 -3.71
N TRP A 192 6.73 6.64 -3.20
CA TRP A 192 6.71 6.32 -1.78
C TRP A 192 8.03 5.73 -1.33
N HIS A 193 8.49 6.14 -0.16
CA HIS A 193 9.47 5.40 0.61
C HIS A 193 8.74 4.31 1.39
N ALA A 194 8.99 3.06 1.06
CA ALA A 194 8.37 1.88 1.65
C ALA A 194 9.39 1.05 2.43
N GLU A 195 9.21 0.95 3.75
CA GLU A 195 9.99 0.08 4.63
C GLU A 195 9.18 -1.19 4.91
N LEU A 196 9.69 -2.35 4.50
CA LEU A 196 9.12 -3.64 4.87
C LEU A 196 9.57 -3.99 6.30
N LEU A 197 8.64 -3.93 7.23
CA LEU A 197 8.88 -4.25 8.63
C LEU A 197 8.91 -5.75 8.88
N ARG A 198 8.03 -6.46 8.16
CA ARG A 198 7.88 -7.91 8.26
C ARG A 198 7.18 -8.47 7.02
N ALA A 199 7.71 -9.57 6.50
CA ALA A 199 7.01 -10.46 5.56
C ALA A 199 7.40 -11.91 5.85
N ARG A 200 6.51 -12.84 5.51
CA ARG A 200 6.84 -14.26 5.61
C ARG A 200 7.70 -14.66 4.40
N GLY A 201 8.94 -15.09 4.67
CA GLY A 201 9.85 -15.56 3.62
C GLY A 201 10.68 -14.48 2.94
N HIS A 202 10.60 -13.22 3.41
CA HIS A 202 11.45 -12.14 2.92
C HIS A 202 12.01 -11.32 4.10
N PRO A 203 13.30 -10.97 4.10
CA PRO A 203 13.89 -10.12 5.13
C PRO A 203 13.30 -8.69 5.06
N PRO A 204 13.35 -7.93 6.17
CA PRO A 204 13.08 -6.51 6.16
C PRO A 204 13.95 -5.77 5.14
N GLY A 205 13.44 -4.68 4.59
CA GLY A 205 14.16 -3.87 3.60
C GLY A 205 13.45 -2.57 3.29
N GLU A 206 14.10 -1.69 2.55
CA GLU A 206 13.59 -0.38 2.19
C GLU A 206 13.67 -0.17 0.67
N TRP A 207 12.63 0.42 0.11
CA TRP A 207 12.53 0.72 -1.31
C TRP A 207 11.90 2.08 -1.54
N VAL A 208 12.27 2.70 -2.65
CA VAL A 208 11.50 3.78 -3.25
C VAL A 208 10.60 3.14 -4.30
N LEU A 209 9.29 3.19 -4.06
CA LEU A 209 8.26 2.67 -4.96
C LEU A 209 7.70 3.81 -5.79
N GLY A 210 7.56 3.60 -7.08
CA GLY A 210 6.92 4.53 -8.00
C GLY A 210 5.77 3.88 -8.75
N GLU A 211 4.75 4.65 -9.07
CA GLU A 211 3.65 4.20 -9.91
C GLU A 211 4.07 4.24 -11.39
N GLY A 212 4.30 3.07 -11.98
CA GLY A 212 4.64 2.90 -13.41
C GLY A 212 3.51 2.27 -14.21
N GLY A 213 2.30 2.86 -14.14
CA GLY A 213 1.10 2.26 -14.73
C GLY A 213 0.40 1.32 -13.76
N SER A 214 0.14 0.07 -14.15
CA SER A 214 -0.50 -0.95 -13.29
C SER A 214 0.49 -1.78 -12.45
N VAL A 215 1.79 -1.49 -12.55
CA VAL A 215 2.86 -2.22 -11.86
C VAL A 215 3.73 -1.25 -11.07
N LEU A 216 4.10 -1.62 -9.85
CA LEU A 216 5.03 -0.85 -9.04
C LEU A 216 6.46 -1.04 -9.54
N SER A 217 7.15 0.07 -9.77
CA SER A 217 8.60 0.09 -9.93
C SER A 217 9.25 0.24 -8.55
N ALA A 218 10.30 -0.53 -8.28
CA ALA A 218 10.99 -0.49 -7.01
C ALA A 218 12.49 -0.26 -7.21
N SER A 219 13.06 0.66 -6.44
CA SER A 219 14.51 0.86 -6.34
C SER A 219 14.93 0.66 -4.89
N PRO A 220 15.94 -0.18 -4.61
CA PRO A 220 16.46 -0.34 -3.25
C PRO A 220 17.01 1.01 -2.76
N THR A 221 16.79 1.32 -1.50
CA THR A 221 17.37 2.51 -0.87
C THR A 221 18.87 2.28 -0.65
N ALA A 222 19.70 3.24 -1.03
CA ALA A 222 21.18 3.15 -1.05
C ALA A 222 21.86 2.84 0.31
N LEU A 223 21.11 2.70 1.40
CA LEU A 223 21.64 2.36 2.73
C LEU A 223 22.14 0.93 2.87
N GLN A 224 21.86 0.03 1.93
CA GLN A 224 22.35 -1.35 1.99
C GLN A 224 23.75 -1.55 1.38
N SER A 225 24.30 -0.56 0.68
CA SER A 225 25.62 -0.69 0.03
C SER A 225 26.82 -0.58 0.98
N SER A 226 26.64 -0.12 2.22
CA SER A 226 27.77 0.10 3.15
C SER A 226 28.11 -1.09 4.06
N LEU A 227 27.28 -2.13 4.11
CA LEU A 227 27.51 -3.30 4.97
C LEU A 227 28.16 -4.49 4.26
N VAL A 228 28.27 -4.47 2.92
CA VAL A 228 28.91 -5.57 2.16
C VAL A 228 30.37 -5.25 1.80
N ALA A 229 30.85 -4.03 2.02
CA ALA A 229 32.23 -3.62 1.71
C ALA A 229 33.22 -3.78 2.89
N SER A 230 32.84 -4.43 3.99
CA SER A 230 33.67 -4.64 5.18
C SER A 230 33.58 -6.09 5.69
N ALA A 231 33.67 -7.07 4.80
CA ALA A 231 33.88 -8.46 5.17
C ALA A 231 34.98 -9.05 4.29
#